data_0306ddd8751e43807d3ece7227ca5807
#
_entry.id   0306ddd8751e43807d3ece7227ca5807
#
_cell.length_a   1.000
_cell.length_b   1.000
_cell.length_c   1.000
_cell.angle_alpha   90.00
_cell.angle_beta   90.00
_cell.angle_gamma   90.00
#
_symmetry.space_group_name_H-M   'P 1'
#
loop_
_entity.id
_entity.type
_entity.pdbx_description
1 polymer ?
#
loop_
_entity_poly.entity_id
_entity_poly.type
_entity_poly.pdbx_seq_one_letter_code
_entity_poly.pdbx_strand_id
1 'polypeptide(L)'
;ALVQALNPSAVVNGTSMEEPPEGSVVTQDQVDRDMEQLYQAMAEYFQQENMMEKVSIGKGNGYVFISFNDTVFFRPNEYTLLDEGKEVLDQVARSIAEVGPSINEIRVLGHTAQATANEENDYTVDRFLASNRATVVTVYLQEKEIIDPARLVSVGYGQWRPISSNAIPEERWS
;
A
#
# COMPACT_ATOMS: atom_id res chain seq x y z
N ALA A 1 -6.10 3.57 -3.94
CA ALA A 1 -5.17 3.52 -2.80
C ALA A 1 -3.99 2.61 -3.12
N LEU A 2 -2.83 2.96 -2.65
CA LEU A 2 -1.62 2.16 -2.76
C LEU A 2 -1.20 1.71 -1.36
N VAL A 3 -1.00 0.42 -1.20
CA VAL A 3 -0.41 -0.14 0.02
C VAL A 3 0.99 -0.61 -0.33
N GLN A 4 1.98 -0.11 0.40
CA GLN A 4 3.38 -0.45 0.19
C GLN A 4 3.98 -0.97 1.49
N ALA A 5 4.51 -2.19 1.47
CA ALA A 5 5.29 -2.74 2.55
C ALA A 5 6.79 -2.52 2.24
N LEU A 6 7.47 -1.81 3.12
CA LEU A 6 8.87 -1.47 2.98
C LEU A 6 9.73 -2.14 4.04
N ASN A 7 10.89 -2.57 3.62
CA ASN A 7 11.93 -2.98 4.54
C ASN A 7 13.12 -2.01 4.44
N PRO A 8 13.51 -1.33 5.53
CA PRO A 8 14.56 -0.32 5.50
C PRO A 8 15.96 -0.90 5.35
N SER A 9 16.15 -2.20 5.56
CA SER A 9 17.44 -2.81 5.25
C SER A 9 17.81 -2.70 3.77
N ALA A 10 16.83 -2.43 2.91
CA ALA A 10 17.02 -2.11 1.50
C ALA A 10 17.37 -0.63 1.25
N VAL A 11 17.26 0.24 2.24
CA VAL A 11 17.46 1.70 2.13
C VAL A 11 18.61 2.19 3.02
N VAL A 12 19.42 1.32 3.55
CA VAL A 12 20.53 1.73 4.41
C VAL A 12 21.66 2.31 3.58
N ASN A 13 21.64 3.61 3.42
CA ASN A 13 22.84 4.38 3.38
C ASN A 13 23.10 4.97 4.76
N GLY A 14 23.96 4.30 5.48
CA GLY A 14 24.78 4.87 6.51
C GLY A 14 24.13 5.56 7.69
N THR A 15 24.56 5.11 8.86
CA THR A 15 24.54 5.78 10.15
C THR A 15 23.27 5.72 10.94
N SER A 16 23.01 4.60 11.52
CA SER A 16 22.84 4.54 12.97
C SER A 16 23.22 3.14 13.43
N MET A 17 24.31 3.05 14.13
CA MET A 17 24.69 1.88 14.91
C MET A 17 23.86 1.87 16.19
N GLU A 18 22.58 1.54 16.09
CA GLU A 18 21.85 0.98 17.20
C GLU A 18 21.72 -0.50 16.92
N GLU A 19 22.37 -1.29 17.73
CA GLU A 19 22.20 -2.74 17.71
C GLU A 19 20.72 -3.04 17.94
N PRO A 20 20.06 -3.81 17.06
CA PRO A 20 18.69 -4.25 17.30
C PRO A 20 18.64 -5.07 18.58
N PRO A 21 17.55 -4.98 19.35
CA PRO A 21 17.42 -5.76 20.60
C PRO A 21 17.59 -7.24 20.30
N GLU A 22 18.30 -7.94 21.20
CA GLU A 22 18.53 -9.38 21.10
C GLU A 22 17.21 -10.12 20.87
N GLY A 23 17.11 -10.89 19.79
CA GLY A 23 15.94 -11.70 19.41
C GLY A 23 15.15 -11.17 18.20
N SER A 24 15.47 -9.99 17.65
CA SER A 24 14.77 -9.40 16.51
C SER A 24 15.62 -9.24 15.24
N VAL A 25 16.77 -9.94 15.18
CA VAL A 25 17.65 -9.84 14.00
C VAL A 25 17.09 -10.69 12.87
N VAL A 26 16.48 -10.05 11.90
CA VAL A 26 16.07 -10.66 10.64
C VAL A 26 17.21 -10.46 9.63
N THR A 27 17.68 -11.54 9.04
CA THR A 27 18.73 -11.47 8.02
C THR A 27 18.17 -10.95 6.70
N GLN A 28 19.04 -10.40 5.84
CA GLN A 28 18.63 -9.97 4.50
C GLN A 28 18.01 -11.12 3.69
N ASP A 29 18.59 -12.31 3.79
CA ASP A 29 18.05 -13.50 3.13
C ASP A 29 16.64 -13.86 3.61
N GLN A 30 16.39 -13.68 4.91
CA GLN A 30 15.04 -13.89 5.46
C GLN A 30 14.06 -12.85 4.95
N VAL A 31 14.47 -11.60 4.89
CA VAL A 31 13.68 -10.51 4.32
C VAL A 31 13.31 -10.80 2.87
N ASP A 32 14.27 -11.21 2.07
CA ASP A 32 14.06 -11.50 0.64
C ASP A 32 13.07 -12.65 0.46
N ARG A 33 13.19 -13.71 1.27
CA ARG A 33 12.23 -14.82 1.26
C ARG A 33 10.84 -14.39 1.71
N ASP A 34 10.75 -13.60 2.75
CA ASP A 34 9.46 -13.14 3.29
C ASP A 34 8.76 -12.17 2.32
N MET A 35 9.51 -11.30 1.64
CA MET A 35 8.93 -10.42 0.62
C MET A 35 8.45 -11.23 -0.60
N GLU A 36 9.19 -12.24 -1.01
CA GLU A 36 8.74 -13.17 -2.06
C GLU A 36 7.49 -13.94 -1.64
N GLN A 37 7.44 -14.44 -0.41
CA GLN A 37 6.26 -15.12 0.15
C GLN A 37 5.04 -14.19 0.16
N LEU A 38 5.21 -12.96 0.62
CA LEU A 38 4.13 -11.95 0.65
C LEU A 38 3.62 -11.67 -0.77
N TYR A 39 4.53 -11.46 -1.71
CA TYR A 39 4.17 -11.24 -3.11
C TYR A 39 3.36 -12.42 -3.68
N GLN A 40 3.84 -13.64 -3.51
CA GLN A 40 3.18 -14.83 -4.03
C GLN A 40 1.80 -15.05 -3.40
N ALA A 41 1.68 -14.89 -2.08
CA ALA A 41 0.42 -15.03 -1.37
C ALA A 41 -0.63 -14.01 -1.87
N MET A 42 -0.23 -12.76 -2.06
CA MET A 42 -1.13 -11.72 -2.54
C MET A 42 -1.50 -11.90 -4.02
N ALA A 43 -0.53 -12.24 -4.86
CA ALA A 43 -0.78 -12.50 -6.28
C ALA A 43 -1.75 -13.67 -6.47
N GLU A 44 -1.57 -14.74 -5.73
CA GLU A 44 -2.45 -15.90 -5.76
C GLU A 44 -3.88 -15.56 -5.30
N TYR A 45 -3.99 -14.81 -4.21
CA TYR A 45 -5.29 -14.36 -3.72
C TYR A 45 -6.03 -13.51 -4.77
N PHE A 46 -5.37 -12.54 -5.36
CA PHE A 46 -6.00 -11.68 -6.37
C PHE A 46 -6.39 -12.44 -7.64
N GLN A 47 -5.63 -13.45 -8.03
CA GLN A 47 -6.00 -14.33 -9.14
C GLN A 47 -7.23 -15.18 -8.81
N GLN A 48 -7.27 -15.78 -7.63
CA GLN A 48 -8.40 -16.61 -7.18
C GLN A 48 -9.71 -15.83 -7.08
N GLU A 49 -9.62 -14.58 -6.64
CA GLU A 49 -10.77 -13.68 -6.50
C GLU A 49 -11.12 -12.92 -7.81
N ASN A 50 -10.44 -13.19 -8.90
CA ASN A 50 -10.63 -12.52 -10.20
C ASN A 50 -10.48 -10.99 -10.12
N MET A 51 -9.51 -10.51 -9.33
CA MET A 51 -9.29 -9.09 -9.09
C MET A 51 -8.20 -8.46 -9.96
N MET A 52 -7.61 -9.19 -10.90
CA MET A 52 -6.43 -8.71 -11.65
C MET A 52 -6.69 -7.50 -12.53
N GLU A 53 -7.95 -7.19 -12.85
CA GLU A 53 -8.31 -5.94 -13.55
C GLU A 53 -8.34 -4.72 -12.61
N LYS A 54 -8.54 -4.95 -11.30
CA LYS A 54 -8.70 -3.89 -10.29
C LYS A 54 -7.44 -3.70 -9.42
N VAL A 55 -6.50 -4.63 -9.50
CA VAL A 55 -5.32 -4.68 -8.63
C VAL A 55 -4.08 -4.94 -9.47
N SER A 56 -3.04 -4.19 -9.18
CA SER A 56 -1.70 -4.40 -9.72
C SER A 56 -0.75 -4.69 -8.57
N ILE A 57 0.07 -5.69 -8.71
CA ILE A 57 1.05 -6.10 -7.71
C ILE A 57 2.44 -6.17 -8.30
N GLY A 58 3.42 -5.71 -7.56
CA GLY A 58 4.82 -5.74 -7.97
C GLY A 58 5.75 -5.84 -6.78
N LYS A 59 7.00 -6.07 -7.06
CA LYS A 59 8.06 -6.16 -6.06
C LYS A 59 9.35 -5.56 -6.57
N GLY A 60 10.20 -5.17 -5.63
CA GLY A 60 11.58 -4.74 -5.87
C GLY A 60 12.47 -5.23 -4.75
N ASN A 61 13.67 -4.68 -4.63
CA ASN A 61 14.60 -5.03 -3.56
C ASN A 61 14.03 -4.62 -2.20
N GLY A 62 13.58 -5.62 -1.43
CA GLY A 62 13.12 -5.43 -0.06
C GLY A 62 11.75 -4.78 0.08
N TYR A 63 10.95 -4.71 -0.99
CA TYR A 63 9.59 -4.21 -0.91
C TYR A 63 8.61 -4.92 -1.83
N VAL A 64 7.36 -4.91 -1.43
CA VAL A 64 6.20 -5.28 -2.23
C VAL A 64 5.28 -4.07 -2.33
N PHE A 65 4.73 -3.81 -3.49
CA PHE A 65 3.70 -2.79 -3.65
C PHE A 65 2.43 -3.37 -4.26
N ILE A 66 1.29 -2.85 -3.81
CA ILE A 66 -0.02 -3.24 -4.30
C ILE A 66 -0.78 -1.96 -4.63
N SER A 67 -1.22 -1.84 -5.87
CA SER A 67 -2.03 -0.73 -6.33
C SER A 67 -3.45 -1.19 -6.58
N PHE A 68 -4.40 -0.55 -5.93
CA PHE A 68 -5.81 -0.86 -6.05
C PHE A 68 -6.55 0.24 -6.80
N ASN A 69 -7.49 -0.16 -7.65
CA ASN A 69 -8.51 0.76 -8.11
C ASN A 69 -9.38 1.19 -6.90
N ASP A 70 -9.64 2.47 -6.77
CA ASP A 70 -10.39 3.02 -5.63
C ASP A 70 -11.80 2.43 -5.49
N THR A 71 -12.39 1.98 -6.58
CA THR A 71 -13.72 1.33 -6.59
C THR A 71 -13.79 0.05 -5.78
N VAL A 72 -12.64 -0.57 -5.47
CA VAL A 72 -12.57 -1.72 -4.56
C VAL A 72 -12.97 -1.32 -3.14
N PHE A 73 -12.57 -0.14 -2.70
CA PHE A 73 -12.71 0.32 -1.32
C PHE A 73 -13.79 1.34 -1.09
N PHE A 74 -14.07 2.20 -2.08
CA PHE A 74 -14.91 3.39 -1.91
C PHE A 74 -15.84 3.63 -3.08
N ARG A 75 -16.98 4.23 -2.77
CA ARG A 75 -17.83 4.88 -3.78
C ARG A 75 -17.21 6.21 -4.20
N PRO A 76 -17.59 6.75 -5.37
CA PRO A 76 -17.12 8.05 -5.82
C PRO A 76 -17.31 9.13 -4.75
N ASN A 77 -16.27 9.93 -4.51
CA ASN A 77 -16.25 11.03 -3.54
C ASN A 77 -16.48 10.65 -2.07
N GLU A 78 -16.48 9.37 -1.74
CA GLU A 78 -16.63 8.87 -0.38
C GLU A 78 -15.34 8.30 0.16
N TYR A 79 -15.24 8.21 1.48
CA TYR A 79 -14.13 7.55 2.20
C TYR A 79 -14.64 6.57 3.28
N THR A 80 -15.84 6.04 3.10
CA THR A 80 -16.34 4.92 3.88
C THR A 80 -16.02 3.62 3.17
N LEU A 81 -15.33 2.71 3.88
CA LEU A 81 -14.95 1.41 3.31
C LEU A 81 -16.16 0.57 2.94
N LEU A 82 -16.17 0.05 1.72
CA LEU A 82 -17.09 -0.97 1.27
C LEU A 82 -16.76 -2.33 1.91
N ASP A 83 -17.74 -3.19 2.06
CA ASP A 83 -17.55 -4.53 2.61
C ASP A 83 -16.56 -5.36 1.78
N GLU A 84 -16.61 -5.26 0.44
CA GLU A 84 -15.62 -5.88 -0.46
C GLU A 84 -14.19 -5.41 -0.14
N GLY A 85 -14.02 -4.12 0.10
CA GLY A 85 -12.72 -3.55 0.46
C GLY A 85 -12.21 -4.04 1.81
N LYS A 86 -13.10 -4.21 2.78
CA LYS A 86 -12.75 -4.78 4.09
C LYS A 86 -12.28 -6.22 3.97
N GLU A 87 -12.91 -7.05 3.17
CA GLU A 87 -12.50 -8.43 2.92
C GLU A 87 -11.10 -8.49 2.30
N VAL A 88 -10.82 -7.62 1.34
CA VAL A 88 -9.49 -7.50 0.72
C VAL A 88 -8.45 -7.08 1.74
N LEU A 89 -8.73 -6.08 2.56
CA LEU A 89 -7.82 -5.63 3.61
C LEU A 89 -7.61 -6.68 4.70
N ASP A 90 -8.60 -7.48 5.02
CA ASP A 90 -8.47 -8.61 5.95
C ASP A 90 -7.45 -9.63 5.42
N GLN A 91 -7.48 -9.92 4.12
CA GLN A 91 -6.52 -10.83 3.50
C GLN A 91 -5.12 -10.22 3.43
N VAL A 92 -5.02 -8.95 3.08
CA VAL A 92 -3.74 -8.19 3.13
C VAL A 92 -3.15 -8.26 4.54
N ALA A 93 -3.96 -8.00 5.55
CA ALA A 93 -3.55 -8.05 6.95
C ALA A 93 -3.04 -9.45 7.36
N ARG A 94 -3.74 -10.51 6.99
CA ARG A 94 -3.30 -11.88 7.27
C ARG A 94 -1.96 -12.19 6.64
N SER A 95 -1.78 -11.81 5.38
CA SER A 95 -0.53 -12.06 4.65
C SER A 95 0.64 -11.26 5.23
N ILE A 96 0.41 -10.02 5.66
CA ILE A 96 1.40 -9.19 6.35
C ILE A 96 1.78 -9.79 7.70
N ALA A 97 0.81 -10.29 8.45
CA ALA A 97 1.05 -10.88 9.78
C ALA A 97 2.00 -12.09 9.71
N GLU A 98 1.95 -12.87 8.65
CA GLU A 98 2.82 -14.04 8.45
C GLU A 98 4.30 -13.66 8.29
N VAL A 99 4.59 -12.48 7.83
CA VAL A 99 5.95 -11.98 7.57
C VAL A 99 6.29 -10.74 8.41
N GLY A 100 5.53 -10.47 9.44
CA GLY A 100 5.59 -9.25 10.25
C GLY A 100 7.00 -8.83 10.70
N PRO A 101 7.85 -9.73 11.23
CA PRO A 101 9.22 -9.39 11.66
C PRO A 101 10.11 -8.84 10.54
N SER A 102 9.83 -9.19 9.29
CA SER A 102 10.57 -8.73 8.10
C SER A 102 10.03 -7.41 7.54
N ILE A 103 8.89 -6.91 8.03
CA ILE A 103 8.31 -5.65 7.59
C ILE A 103 8.68 -4.55 8.57
N ASN A 104 9.31 -3.52 8.06
CA ASN A 104 9.66 -2.36 8.87
C ASN A 104 8.65 -1.24 8.80
N GLU A 105 8.05 -1.04 7.65
CA GLU A 105 7.08 0.03 7.42
C GLU A 105 6.03 -0.40 6.40
N ILE A 106 4.79 -0.04 6.66
CA ILE A 106 3.69 -0.11 5.70
C ILE A 106 3.25 1.30 5.41
N ARG A 107 3.27 1.68 4.14
CA ARG A 107 2.81 2.98 3.67
C ARG A 107 1.52 2.82 2.89
N VAL A 108 0.50 3.53 3.33
CA VAL A 108 -0.78 3.61 2.63
C VAL A 108 -0.84 4.95 1.91
N LEU A 109 -0.92 4.91 0.59
CA LEU A 109 -0.85 6.09 -0.26
C LEU A 109 -2.21 6.33 -0.91
N GLY A 110 -2.80 7.48 -0.66
CA GLY A 110 -4.03 7.93 -1.28
C GLY A 110 -3.75 8.75 -2.54
N HIS A 111 -4.29 8.31 -3.65
CA HIS A 111 -4.26 9.02 -4.92
C HIS A 111 -5.68 9.24 -5.40
N THR A 112 -5.90 10.32 -6.12
CA THR A 112 -7.18 10.64 -6.79
C THR A 112 -6.93 10.85 -8.27
N ALA A 113 -7.93 10.56 -9.09
CA ALA A 113 -7.91 10.88 -10.50
C ALA A 113 -8.59 12.23 -10.73
N GLN A 114 -8.19 12.94 -11.78
CA GLN A 114 -8.94 14.10 -12.24
C GLN A 114 -10.30 13.65 -12.80
N ALA A 115 -11.35 14.39 -12.46
CA ALA A 115 -12.70 14.09 -12.94
C ALA A 115 -12.84 14.34 -14.44
N THR A 116 -12.08 15.30 -14.95
CA THR A 116 -12.00 15.61 -16.38
C THR A 116 -10.55 15.75 -16.82
N ALA A 117 -10.24 15.34 -18.05
CA ALA A 117 -8.86 15.30 -18.54
C ALA A 117 -8.15 16.66 -18.60
N ASN A 118 -8.91 17.75 -18.70
CA ASN A 118 -8.39 19.09 -18.92
C ASN A 118 -8.67 20.06 -17.77
N GLU A 119 -9.21 19.59 -16.67
CA GLU A 119 -9.57 20.42 -15.54
C GLU A 119 -9.10 19.77 -14.24
N GLU A 120 -8.36 20.53 -13.45
CA GLU A 120 -7.94 20.08 -12.12
C GLU A 120 -9.14 20.00 -11.18
N ASN A 121 -9.14 18.98 -10.32
CA ASN A 121 -10.09 18.91 -9.22
C ASN A 121 -9.88 20.11 -8.27
N ASP A 122 -10.94 20.52 -7.58
CA ASP A 122 -10.78 21.44 -6.46
C ASP A 122 -9.73 20.88 -5.47
N TYR A 123 -8.66 21.61 -5.27
CA TYR A 123 -7.50 21.09 -4.52
C TYR A 123 -7.82 20.83 -3.05
N THR A 124 -8.76 21.55 -2.46
CA THR A 124 -9.17 21.32 -1.06
C THR A 124 -9.91 19.99 -0.95
N VAL A 125 -10.92 19.80 -1.77
CA VAL A 125 -11.70 18.56 -1.81
C VAL A 125 -10.81 17.36 -2.15
N ASP A 126 -9.98 17.51 -3.16
CA ASP A 126 -9.06 16.47 -3.63
C ASP A 126 -8.06 16.02 -2.56
N ARG A 127 -7.41 16.96 -1.90
CA ARG A 127 -6.45 16.69 -0.83
C ARG A 127 -7.09 16.00 0.37
N PHE A 128 -8.24 16.48 0.81
CA PHE A 128 -8.96 15.84 1.93
C PHE A 128 -9.46 14.45 1.55
N LEU A 129 -10.00 14.27 0.37
CA LEU A 129 -10.46 12.95 -0.07
C LEU A 129 -9.31 11.94 -0.10
N ALA A 130 -8.18 12.28 -0.71
CA ALA A 130 -7.01 11.43 -0.77
C ALA A 130 -6.47 11.08 0.63
N SER A 131 -6.34 12.07 1.49
CA SER A 131 -5.85 11.89 2.86
C SER A 131 -6.83 11.08 3.72
N ASN A 132 -8.12 11.35 3.63
CA ASN A 132 -9.14 10.62 4.37
C ASN A 132 -9.20 9.15 3.94
N ARG A 133 -9.13 8.87 2.65
CA ARG A 133 -9.08 7.49 2.13
C ARG A 133 -7.85 6.73 2.62
N ALA A 134 -6.68 7.34 2.55
CA ALA A 134 -5.45 6.73 3.07
C ALA A 134 -5.55 6.49 4.59
N THR A 135 -6.09 7.44 5.33
CA THR A 135 -6.27 7.33 6.78
C THR A 135 -7.26 6.22 7.15
N VAL A 136 -8.39 6.13 6.46
CA VAL A 136 -9.41 5.10 6.73
C VAL A 136 -8.85 3.70 6.52
N VAL A 137 -8.10 3.47 5.46
CA VAL A 137 -7.41 2.18 5.21
C VAL A 137 -6.37 1.91 6.29
N THR A 138 -5.58 2.90 6.66
CA THR A 138 -4.55 2.78 7.70
C THR A 138 -5.16 2.43 9.06
N VAL A 139 -6.24 3.09 9.45
CA VAL A 139 -6.97 2.81 10.71
C VAL A 139 -7.52 1.38 10.69
N TYR A 140 -8.09 0.96 9.59
CA TYR A 140 -8.60 -0.41 9.46
C TYR A 140 -7.51 -1.46 9.64
N LEU A 141 -6.33 -1.25 9.04
CA LEU A 141 -5.18 -2.14 9.24
C LEU A 141 -4.65 -2.08 10.67
N GLN A 142 -4.60 -0.91 11.28
CA GLN A 142 -4.16 -0.73 12.67
C GLN A 142 -5.05 -1.49 13.65
N GLU A 143 -6.36 -1.50 13.45
CA GLU A 143 -7.32 -2.23 14.26
C GLU A 143 -7.14 -3.76 14.21
N LYS A 144 -6.45 -4.27 13.20
CA LYS A 144 -6.10 -5.69 13.09
C LYS A 144 -4.94 -6.11 14.00
N GLU A 145 -4.22 -5.15 14.59
CA GLU A 145 -3.08 -5.40 15.49
C GLU A 145 -2.00 -6.33 14.91
N ILE A 146 -1.77 -6.22 13.59
CA ILE A 146 -0.82 -7.06 12.86
C ILE A 146 0.62 -6.56 12.90
N ILE A 147 0.81 -5.28 13.17
CA ILE A 147 2.10 -4.61 13.19
C ILE A 147 2.05 -3.44 14.18
N ASP A 148 3.22 -3.05 14.70
CA ASP A 148 3.34 -1.86 15.53
C ASP A 148 2.76 -0.64 14.80
N PRO A 149 1.81 0.09 15.41
CA PRO A 149 1.23 1.30 14.80
C PRO A 149 2.26 2.34 14.37
N ALA A 150 3.41 2.41 15.02
CA ALA A 150 4.50 3.30 14.63
C ALA A 150 5.10 2.98 13.24
N ARG A 151 4.84 1.79 12.73
CA ARG A 151 5.27 1.33 11.39
C ARG A 151 4.21 1.54 10.32
N LEU A 152 3.04 2.04 10.67
CA LEU A 152 1.98 2.39 9.72
C LEU A 152 2.03 3.87 9.40
N VAL A 153 2.10 4.19 8.12
CA VAL A 153 2.16 5.57 7.62
C VAL A 153 1.09 5.76 6.55
N SER A 154 0.34 6.85 6.66
CA SER A 154 -0.63 7.25 5.64
C SER A 154 -0.20 8.55 4.98
N VAL A 155 -0.32 8.61 3.65
CA VAL A 155 0.05 9.78 2.85
C VAL A 155 -1.02 10.04 1.80
N GLY A 156 -1.52 11.27 1.73
CA GLY A 156 -2.43 11.71 0.68
C GLY A 156 -1.69 12.53 -0.37
N TYR A 157 -1.57 12.00 -1.58
CA TYR A 157 -0.98 12.72 -2.72
C TYR A 157 -2.01 13.49 -3.53
N GLY A 158 -3.28 13.09 -3.49
CA GLY A 158 -4.30 13.66 -4.36
C GLY A 158 -4.04 13.35 -5.84
N GLN A 159 -4.41 14.28 -6.71
CA GLN A 159 -4.23 14.14 -8.16
C GLN A 159 -2.79 14.37 -8.66
N TRP A 160 -1.92 14.92 -7.81
CA TRP A 160 -0.61 15.43 -8.22
C TRP A 160 0.46 14.36 -8.43
N ARG A 161 0.20 13.14 -7.99
CA ARG A 161 1.05 11.97 -8.26
C ARG A 161 0.17 10.81 -8.70
N PRO A 162 -0.35 10.85 -9.93
CA PRO A 162 -1.21 9.77 -10.42
C PRO A 162 -0.43 8.46 -10.42
N ILE A 163 -1.12 7.38 -10.08
CA ILE A 163 -0.60 6.03 -10.28
C ILE A 163 -0.75 5.75 -11.77
N SER A 164 0.34 5.90 -12.52
CA SER A 164 0.33 5.59 -13.93
C SER A 164 0.31 4.08 -14.15
N SER A 165 -0.59 3.59 -15.00
CA SER A 165 -0.39 2.28 -15.57
C SER A 165 0.85 2.34 -16.48
N ASN A 166 1.71 1.34 -16.39
CA ASN A 166 2.86 1.24 -17.30
C ASN A 166 2.46 1.02 -18.76
N ALA A 167 1.17 0.83 -19.01
CA ALA A 167 0.65 0.47 -20.32
C ALA A 167 0.54 1.65 -21.30
N ILE A 168 0.37 2.88 -20.78
CA ILE A 168 0.17 4.07 -21.66
C ILE A 168 0.94 5.25 -21.07
N PRO A 169 2.22 5.40 -21.44
CA PRO A 169 3.08 6.46 -20.92
C PRO A 169 2.57 7.87 -21.21
N GLU A 170 1.89 8.07 -22.32
CA GLU A 170 1.40 9.37 -22.74
C GLU A 170 0.21 9.87 -21.93
N GLU A 171 -0.56 8.98 -21.32
CA GLU A 171 -1.71 9.34 -20.49
C GLU A 171 -1.32 9.76 -19.06
N ARG A 172 -0.06 9.59 -18.68
CA ARG A 172 0.42 9.88 -17.35
C ARG A 172 0.44 11.35 -16.99
N TRP A 173 0.49 12.20 -18.01
CA TRP A 173 0.85 13.61 -17.86
C TRP A 173 -0.12 14.54 -18.58
N SER A 174 -1.17 13.97 -19.13
CA SER A 174 -2.26 14.75 -19.72
C SER A 174 -3.27 15.17 -18.67
#